data_c95aedb55b4e547720634820349505ee
#
_entry.id   c95aedb55b4e547720634820349505ee
#
_cell.length_a   1.000
_cell.length_b   1.000
_cell.length_c   1.000
_cell.angle_alpha   90.00
_cell.angle_beta   90.00
_cell.angle_gamma   90.00
#
_symmetry.space_group_name_H-M   'P 1'
#
loop_
_entity.id
_entity.type
_entity.pdbx_description
1 polymer ?
#
loop_
_entity_poly.entity_id
_entity_poly.type
_entity_poly.pdbx_seq_one_letter_code
_entity_poly.pdbx_strand_id
1 'polypeptide(L)'
;LAVAVLLVAGGLVMSHGGDTTPAFFGMFQAGPFAQFAKILILAGSILSIIMSRSTFRQDSFERFEYPVLIVLSTLGMLMMVSANDMIALYVGLETQSLALYVIASIRRDTLKSTEAGLKYFVLGALSSGMLLYGSSMVYGFAGTTEFDALANVFAGLEGQQPSVGLIIGLVFVICGLAFKISAVPFHMWTPDVYEGAPTPVTALFAVAPKVAALALFLRVLLEPFGALVGEWQQIIALIAVLSMAIGAIAAIVQTNIKRLMAYSSIGHMGYALVGLAAANEAGVSGILVYLALYLFMNVGTFACILSMRRQGRPVEGIHDLAGLSKTHPGMAAMIMIFMFSMAGIPPLA
;
A
#
# COMPACT_ATOMS: atom_id res chain seq x y z
N LEU A 1 -14.22 15.71 12.71
CA LEU A 1 -13.17 15.48 13.70
C LEU A 1 -11.97 14.72 13.07
N ALA A 2 -12.16 13.51 12.48
CA ALA A 2 -11.06 12.68 11.94
C ALA A 2 -10.16 13.45 10.96
N VAL A 3 -10.74 14.15 9.97
CA VAL A 3 -9.96 14.97 9.03
C VAL A 3 -9.15 16.06 9.75
N ALA A 4 -9.74 16.71 10.77
CA ALA A 4 -9.00 17.71 11.56
C ALA A 4 -7.81 17.10 12.31
N VAL A 5 -7.96 15.91 12.90
CA VAL A 5 -6.87 15.18 13.56
C VAL A 5 -5.75 14.87 12.55
N LEU A 6 -6.09 14.36 11.36
CA LEU A 6 -5.09 14.06 10.32
C LEU A 6 -4.40 15.32 9.77
N LEU A 7 -5.12 16.46 9.66
CA LEU A 7 -4.51 17.74 9.26
C LEU A 7 -3.54 18.26 10.32
N VAL A 8 -3.91 18.17 11.61
CA VAL A 8 -3.00 18.54 12.72
C VAL A 8 -1.77 17.64 12.70
N ALA A 9 -1.94 16.32 12.54
CA ALA A 9 -0.82 15.39 12.40
C ALA A 9 0.08 15.77 11.21
N GLY A 10 -0.50 16.16 10.07
CA GLY A 10 0.23 16.65 8.90
C GLY A 10 1.04 17.92 9.20
N GLY A 11 0.45 18.88 9.90
CA GLY A 11 1.15 20.10 10.34
C GLY A 11 2.34 19.78 11.26
N LEU A 12 2.18 18.84 12.20
CA LEU A 12 3.25 18.38 13.09
C LEU A 12 4.37 17.66 12.30
N VAL A 13 4.01 16.81 11.34
CA VAL A 13 4.99 16.14 10.48
C VAL A 13 5.78 17.15 9.65
N MET A 14 5.13 18.20 9.14
CA MET A 14 5.81 19.24 8.36
C MET A 14 6.74 20.11 9.23
N SER A 15 6.38 20.36 10.49
CA SER A 15 7.17 21.20 11.41
C SER A 15 8.38 20.48 12.02
N HIS A 16 8.32 19.14 12.17
CA HIS A 16 9.37 18.35 12.85
C HIS A 16 9.97 17.24 11.99
N GLY A 17 9.47 17.03 10.78
CA GLY A 17 9.81 15.85 9.98
C GLY A 17 11.21 15.83 9.40
N GLY A 18 11.96 16.95 9.44
CA GLY A 18 13.36 16.99 9.05
C GLY A 18 14.34 16.55 10.15
N ASP A 19 13.84 16.37 11.36
CA ASP A 19 14.63 15.95 12.51
C ASP A 19 14.88 14.44 12.44
N THR A 20 16.14 14.03 12.50
CA THR A 20 16.57 12.62 12.45
C THR A 20 16.80 12.03 13.83
N THR A 21 16.40 12.72 14.90
CA THR A 21 16.57 12.22 16.26
C THR A 21 15.78 10.94 16.49
N PRO A 22 16.41 9.89 17.03
CA PRO A 22 15.73 8.65 17.37
C PRO A 22 14.72 8.87 18.51
N ALA A 23 13.55 8.24 18.40
CA ALA A 23 12.54 8.27 19.42
C ALA A 23 12.28 6.85 19.96
N PHE A 24 11.70 6.74 21.16
CA PHE A 24 11.36 5.47 21.80
C PHE A 24 12.53 4.47 21.82
N PHE A 25 13.65 4.90 22.42
CA PHE A 25 14.87 4.08 22.54
C PHE A 25 15.45 3.62 21.19
N GLY A 26 15.34 4.43 20.15
CA GLY A 26 15.85 4.10 18.82
C GLY A 26 14.88 3.32 17.92
N MET A 27 13.74 2.87 18.43
CA MET A 27 12.78 2.05 17.66
C MET A 27 12.12 2.81 16.52
N PHE A 28 12.09 4.15 16.57
CA PHE A 28 11.53 5.00 15.51
C PHE A 28 12.49 6.12 15.16
N GLN A 29 12.62 6.37 13.87
CA GLN A 29 13.44 7.44 13.33
C GLN A 29 12.63 8.25 12.32
N ALA A 30 12.60 9.57 12.52
CA ALA A 30 12.10 10.51 11.52
C ALA A 30 13.22 10.84 10.52
N GLY A 31 12.86 11.53 9.44
CA GLY A 31 13.81 11.96 8.42
C GLY A 31 13.06 12.39 7.17
N PRO A 32 13.74 12.97 6.18
CA PRO A 32 13.11 13.50 4.96
C PRO A 32 12.30 12.43 4.20
N PHE A 33 12.81 11.19 4.11
CA PHE A 33 12.10 10.07 3.48
C PHE A 33 10.80 9.73 4.21
N ALA A 34 10.88 9.55 5.53
CA ALA A 34 9.72 9.25 6.36
C ALA A 34 8.71 10.41 6.34
N GLN A 35 9.19 11.67 6.37
CA GLN A 35 8.37 12.87 6.26
C GLN A 35 7.56 12.87 4.96
N PHE A 36 8.22 12.67 3.82
CA PHE A 36 7.57 12.63 2.51
C PHE A 36 6.50 11.53 2.44
N ALA A 37 6.84 10.31 2.85
CA ALA A 37 5.89 9.20 2.87
C ALA A 37 4.69 9.47 3.80
N LYS A 38 4.92 10.03 4.99
CA LYS A 38 3.86 10.42 5.93
C LYS A 38 2.89 11.46 5.33
N ILE A 39 3.41 12.45 4.62
CA ILE A 39 2.58 13.47 3.96
C ILE A 39 1.67 12.81 2.92
N LEU A 40 2.20 11.91 2.08
CA LEU A 40 1.39 11.18 1.10
C LEU A 40 0.33 10.30 1.77
N ILE A 41 0.69 9.58 2.84
CA ILE A 41 -0.24 8.73 3.60
C ILE A 41 -1.37 9.56 4.19
N LEU A 42 -1.05 10.68 4.84
CA LEU A 42 -2.04 11.58 5.44
C LEU A 42 -2.95 12.19 4.37
N ALA A 43 -2.39 12.65 3.25
CA ALA A 43 -3.15 13.16 2.12
C ALA A 43 -4.11 12.09 1.56
N GLY A 44 -3.63 10.87 1.33
CA GLY A 44 -4.45 9.75 0.87
C GLY A 44 -5.58 9.38 1.83
N SER A 45 -5.30 9.35 3.13
CA SER A 45 -6.29 9.07 4.17
C SER A 45 -7.36 10.17 4.27
N ILE A 46 -6.96 11.43 4.25
CA ILE A 46 -7.87 12.59 4.26
C ILE A 46 -8.79 12.57 3.03
N LEU A 47 -8.22 12.42 1.84
CA LEU A 47 -8.98 12.37 0.60
C LEU A 47 -9.95 11.19 0.57
N SER A 48 -9.55 10.02 1.09
CA SER A 48 -10.43 8.85 1.21
C SER A 48 -11.62 9.12 2.13
N ILE A 49 -11.42 9.79 3.29
CA ILE A 49 -12.52 10.18 4.19
C ILE A 49 -13.46 11.17 3.50
N ILE A 50 -12.91 12.16 2.79
CA ILE A 50 -13.73 13.19 2.11
C ILE A 50 -14.57 12.54 1.01
N MET A 51 -13.98 11.69 0.16
CA MET A 51 -14.68 11.01 -0.93
C MET A 51 -15.77 10.04 -0.42
N SER A 52 -15.53 9.37 0.71
CA SER A 52 -16.46 8.39 1.25
C SER A 52 -17.76 9.00 1.78
N ARG A 53 -17.71 10.24 2.28
CA ARG A 53 -18.84 10.90 2.97
C ARG A 53 -20.09 11.01 2.09
N SER A 54 -19.94 11.46 0.85
CA SER A 54 -21.06 11.61 -0.07
C SER A 54 -21.71 10.27 -0.41
N THR A 55 -20.92 9.26 -0.66
CA THR A 55 -21.38 7.90 -1.02
C THR A 55 -22.11 7.22 0.14
N PHE A 56 -21.54 7.24 1.33
CA PHE A 56 -22.16 6.62 2.51
C PHE A 56 -23.47 7.32 2.90
N ARG A 57 -23.53 8.64 2.76
CA ARG A 57 -24.75 9.40 3.00
C ARG A 57 -25.85 9.05 1.99
N GLN A 58 -25.51 8.95 0.70
CA GLN A 58 -26.44 8.57 -0.35
C GLN A 58 -26.95 7.13 -0.20
N ASP A 59 -26.09 6.23 0.27
CA ASP A 59 -26.44 4.81 0.52
C ASP A 59 -27.13 4.60 1.88
N SER A 60 -27.36 5.67 2.66
CA SER A 60 -27.90 5.60 4.03
C SER A 60 -27.10 4.65 4.94
N PHE A 61 -25.79 4.62 4.74
CA PHE A 61 -24.85 3.72 5.42
C PHE A 61 -23.76 4.50 6.15
N GLU A 62 -24.14 5.51 6.93
CA GLU A 62 -23.19 6.25 7.77
C GLU A 62 -22.84 5.43 9.02
N ARG A 63 -21.56 5.17 9.22
CA ARG A 63 -21.01 4.47 10.39
C ARG A 63 -19.90 5.33 10.99
N PHE A 64 -20.02 5.66 12.27
CA PHE A 64 -19.03 6.49 12.96
C PHE A 64 -17.68 5.76 13.11
N GLU A 65 -17.70 4.43 13.11
CA GLU A 65 -16.52 3.59 13.22
C GLU A 65 -15.59 3.74 12.01
N TYR A 66 -16.13 4.01 10.83
CA TYR A 66 -15.35 4.10 9.59
C TYR A 66 -14.21 5.14 9.66
N PRO A 67 -14.47 6.42 9.95
CA PRO A 67 -13.39 7.41 10.07
C PRO A 67 -12.45 7.14 11.27
N VAL A 68 -12.92 6.53 12.35
CA VAL A 68 -12.09 6.14 13.49
C VAL A 68 -11.09 5.06 13.08
N LEU A 69 -11.56 4.03 12.40
CA LEU A 69 -10.70 2.95 11.90
C LEU A 69 -9.68 3.45 10.87
N ILE A 70 -10.04 4.43 10.02
CA ILE A 70 -9.08 5.06 9.11
C ILE A 70 -7.98 5.78 9.90
N VAL A 71 -8.32 6.52 10.96
CA VAL A 71 -7.32 7.20 11.79
C VAL A 71 -6.38 6.19 12.46
N LEU A 72 -6.92 5.08 12.99
CA LEU A 72 -6.11 3.99 13.57
C LEU A 72 -5.21 3.33 12.53
N SER A 73 -5.76 3.04 11.35
CA SER A 73 -4.96 2.51 10.23
C SER A 73 -3.87 3.48 9.81
N THR A 74 -4.19 4.79 9.76
CA THR A 74 -3.21 5.83 9.41
C THR A 74 -2.12 5.92 10.46
N LEU A 75 -2.44 5.81 11.74
CA LEU A 75 -1.45 5.73 12.81
C LEU A 75 -0.46 4.58 12.57
N GLY A 76 -0.97 3.37 12.29
CA GLY A 76 -0.12 2.22 11.96
C GLY A 76 0.78 2.48 10.74
N MET A 77 0.24 3.11 9.68
CA MET A 77 1.02 3.51 8.50
C MET A 77 2.13 4.50 8.83
N LEU A 78 1.86 5.50 9.67
CA LEU A 78 2.87 6.47 10.10
C LEU A 78 3.96 5.83 10.96
N MET A 79 3.60 4.85 11.80
CA MET A 79 4.56 4.05 12.57
C MET A 79 5.46 3.24 11.64
N MET A 80 4.88 2.52 10.66
CA MET A 80 5.63 1.69 9.71
C MET A 80 6.75 2.46 9.01
N VAL A 81 6.46 3.64 8.47
CA VAL A 81 7.44 4.41 7.68
C VAL A 81 8.52 5.09 8.54
N SER A 82 8.34 5.11 9.85
CA SER A 82 9.34 5.61 10.81
C SER A 82 10.01 4.50 11.59
N ALA A 83 9.60 3.24 11.43
CA ALA A 83 10.18 2.13 12.18
C ALA A 83 11.66 1.97 11.86
N ASN A 84 12.48 1.86 12.90
CA ASN A 84 13.92 1.57 12.84
C ASN A 84 14.27 0.25 13.54
N ASP A 85 13.25 -0.60 13.70
CA ASP A 85 13.34 -1.88 14.39
C ASP A 85 12.29 -2.85 13.81
N MET A 86 12.62 -4.15 13.71
CA MET A 86 11.73 -5.17 13.12
C MET A 86 10.44 -5.36 13.93
N ILE A 87 10.48 -5.17 15.24
CA ILE A 87 9.30 -5.30 16.11
C ILE A 87 8.41 -4.06 15.96
N ALA A 88 9.02 -2.87 15.94
CA ALA A 88 8.29 -1.60 15.72
C ALA A 88 7.60 -1.58 14.36
N LEU A 89 8.27 -2.06 13.31
CA LEU A 89 7.72 -2.31 11.98
C LEU A 89 6.49 -3.22 12.06
N TYR A 90 6.62 -4.37 12.72
CA TYR A 90 5.56 -5.35 12.83
C TYR A 90 4.33 -4.79 13.55
N VAL A 91 4.53 -4.11 14.67
CA VAL A 91 3.44 -3.48 15.44
C VAL A 91 2.70 -2.42 14.61
N GLY A 92 3.44 -1.57 13.88
CA GLY A 92 2.85 -0.58 12.99
C GLY A 92 2.03 -1.23 11.87
N LEU A 93 2.57 -2.28 11.26
CA LEU A 93 1.92 -3.05 10.19
C LEU A 93 0.64 -3.75 10.67
N GLU A 94 0.64 -4.34 11.87
CA GLU A 94 -0.54 -4.96 12.44
C GLU A 94 -1.61 -3.93 12.87
N THR A 95 -1.20 -2.81 13.44
CA THR A 95 -2.11 -1.70 13.78
C THR A 95 -2.87 -1.22 12.55
N GLN A 96 -2.18 -1.03 11.42
CA GLN A 96 -2.81 -0.73 10.14
C GLN A 96 -3.75 -1.85 9.71
N SER A 97 -3.28 -3.09 9.71
CA SER A 97 -3.94 -4.22 9.06
C SER A 97 -5.24 -4.61 9.75
N LEU A 98 -5.24 -4.69 11.09
CA LEU A 98 -6.44 -5.02 11.87
C LEU A 98 -7.58 -4.02 11.61
N ALA A 99 -7.26 -2.73 11.53
CA ALA A 99 -8.26 -1.72 11.17
C ALA A 99 -8.80 -1.92 9.75
N LEU A 100 -7.93 -2.23 8.78
CA LEU A 100 -8.33 -2.44 7.39
C LEU A 100 -9.16 -3.71 7.19
N TYR A 101 -8.90 -4.78 7.95
CA TYR A 101 -9.72 -6.01 7.89
C TYR A 101 -11.17 -5.72 8.30
N VAL A 102 -11.36 -4.94 9.36
CA VAL A 102 -12.70 -4.53 9.81
C VAL A 102 -13.37 -3.61 8.78
N ILE A 103 -12.63 -2.65 8.22
CA ILE A 103 -13.16 -1.73 7.20
C ILE A 103 -13.58 -2.49 5.94
N ALA A 104 -12.86 -3.54 5.51
CA ALA A 104 -13.23 -4.36 4.36
C ALA A 104 -14.61 -4.98 4.50
N SER A 105 -14.96 -5.43 5.71
CA SER A 105 -16.25 -6.06 6.04
C SER A 105 -17.26 -5.10 6.67
N ILE A 106 -17.07 -3.79 6.54
CA ILE A 106 -17.89 -2.80 7.26
C ILE A 106 -19.39 -2.86 6.90
N ARG A 107 -19.72 -3.28 5.65
CA ARG A 107 -21.09 -3.52 5.21
C ARG A 107 -21.49 -4.98 5.50
N ARG A 108 -21.76 -5.26 6.77
CA ARG A 108 -22.03 -6.61 7.31
C ARG A 108 -23.23 -7.32 6.66
N ASP A 109 -24.17 -6.56 6.13
CA ASP A 109 -25.42 -7.07 5.54
C ASP A 109 -25.24 -7.59 4.11
N THR A 110 -24.03 -7.48 3.54
CA THR A 110 -23.73 -7.97 2.20
C THR A 110 -22.71 -9.12 2.24
N LEU A 111 -23.05 -10.24 1.63
CA LEU A 111 -22.19 -11.42 1.57
C LEU A 111 -20.82 -11.08 0.97
N LYS A 112 -20.79 -10.28 -0.11
CA LYS A 112 -19.53 -9.86 -0.78
C LYS A 112 -18.59 -9.11 0.17
N SER A 113 -19.10 -8.17 0.99
CA SER A 113 -18.27 -7.41 1.92
C SER A 113 -17.76 -8.27 3.07
N THR A 114 -18.60 -9.18 3.59
CA THR A 114 -18.20 -10.11 4.65
C THR A 114 -17.14 -11.09 4.15
N GLU A 115 -17.32 -11.64 2.95
CA GLU A 115 -16.36 -12.52 2.29
C GLU A 115 -15.03 -11.80 2.03
N ALA A 116 -15.06 -10.54 1.55
CA ALA A 116 -13.88 -9.72 1.34
C ALA A 116 -13.08 -9.53 2.63
N GLY A 117 -13.75 -9.17 3.73
CA GLY A 117 -13.11 -9.02 5.03
C GLY A 117 -12.52 -10.33 5.55
N LEU A 118 -13.23 -11.44 5.42
CA LEU A 118 -12.75 -12.75 5.85
C LEU A 118 -11.52 -13.20 5.05
N LYS A 119 -11.56 -13.09 3.71
CA LYS A 119 -10.41 -13.40 2.83
C LYS A 119 -9.20 -12.54 3.18
N TYR A 120 -9.43 -11.24 3.39
CA TYR A 120 -8.35 -10.32 3.71
C TYR A 120 -7.73 -10.63 5.07
N PHE A 121 -8.56 -10.92 6.08
CA PHE A 121 -8.10 -11.30 7.40
C PHE A 121 -7.29 -12.60 7.40
N VAL A 122 -7.85 -13.69 6.83
CA VAL A 122 -7.20 -15.02 6.86
C VAL A 122 -5.87 -15.02 6.11
N LEU A 123 -5.85 -14.47 4.88
CA LEU A 123 -4.63 -14.40 4.09
C LEU A 123 -3.63 -13.39 4.67
N GLY A 124 -4.14 -12.29 5.24
CA GLY A 124 -3.34 -11.28 5.91
C GLY A 124 -2.67 -11.82 7.18
N ALA A 125 -3.39 -12.59 8.01
CA ALA A 125 -2.83 -13.22 9.20
C ALA A 125 -1.73 -14.22 8.85
N LEU A 126 -1.91 -15.01 7.78
CA LEU A 126 -0.87 -15.91 7.28
C LEU A 126 0.38 -15.13 6.87
N SER A 127 0.21 -14.07 6.08
CA SER A 127 1.31 -13.21 5.63
C SER A 127 2.05 -12.54 6.80
N SER A 128 1.29 -12.08 7.78
CA SER A 128 1.83 -11.47 9.00
C SER A 128 2.63 -12.48 9.82
N GLY A 129 2.13 -13.71 9.92
CA GLY A 129 2.87 -14.82 10.54
C GLY A 129 4.19 -15.12 9.83
N MET A 130 4.20 -15.10 8.49
CA MET A 130 5.43 -15.23 7.70
C MET A 130 6.42 -14.10 7.99
N LEU A 131 5.96 -12.85 8.01
CA LEU A 131 6.80 -11.70 8.32
C LEU A 131 7.41 -11.80 9.73
N LEU A 132 6.60 -12.14 10.72
CA LEU A 132 7.05 -12.28 12.10
C LEU A 132 8.06 -13.44 12.25
N TYR A 133 7.78 -14.56 11.60
CA TYR A 133 8.71 -15.71 11.58
C TYR A 133 10.03 -15.35 10.92
N GLY A 134 9.98 -14.66 9.77
CA GLY A 134 11.17 -14.13 9.10
C GLY A 134 11.98 -13.19 9.98
N SER A 135 11.33 -12.25 10.66
CA SER A 135 11.97 -11.33 11.61
C SER A 135 12.60 -12.07 12.79
N SER A 136 11.92 -13.10 13.30
CA SER A 136 12.46 -13.97 14.37
C SER A 136 13.71 -14.75 13.93
N MET A 137 13.71 -15.24 12.68
CA MET A 137 14.91 -15.89 12.13
C MET A 137 16.06 -14.89 11.96
N VAL A 138 15.79 -13.72 11.40
CA VAL A 138 16.82 -12.66 11.28
C VAL A 138 17.41 -12.33 12.66
N TYR A 139 16.57 -12.13 13.67
CA TYR A 139 17.01 -11.93 15.05
C TYR A 139 17.87 -13.10 15.58
N GLY A 140 17.45 -14.33 15.30
CA GLY A 140 18.17 -15.53 15.76
C GLY A 140 19.60 -15.62 15.21
N PHE A 141 19.86 -15.11 14.01
CA PHE A 141 21.19 -15.10 13.37
C PHE A 141 21.98 -13.82 13.62
N ALA A 142 21.30 -12.67 13.78
CA ALA A 142 21.97 -11.38 13.94
C ALA A 142 22.07 -10.93 15.41
N GLY A 143 21.23 -11.47 16.31
CA GLY A 143 21.19 -11.10 17.73
C GLY A 143 20.55 -9.76 18.04
N THR A 144 20.01 -9.06 17.03
CA THR A 144 19.38 -7.74 17.17
C THR A 144 18.19 -7.60 16.24
N THR A 145 17.24 -6.67 16.56
CA THR A 145 16.12 -6.29 15.72
C THR A 145 16.25 -4.87 15.17
N GLU A 146 17.18 -4.08 15.68
CA GLU A 146 17.43 -2.69 15.30
C GLU A 146 18.08 -2.61 13.91
N PHE A 147 17.60 -1.73 13.04
CA PHE A 147 18.03 -1.64 11.64
C PHE A 147 19.50 -1.28 11.49
N ASP A 148 19.98 -0.29 12.24
CA ASP A 148 21.39 0.14 12.17
C ASP A 148 22.33 -0.97 12.67
N ALA A 149 21.95 -1.67 13.72
CA ALA A 149 22.72 -2.80 14.25
C ALA A 149 22.71 -3.98 13.27
N LEU A 150 21.57 -4.29 12.64
CA LEU A 150 21.46 -5.32 11.59
C LEU A 150 22.34 -4.97 10.38
N ALA A 151 22.32 -3.70 9.92
CA ALA A 151 23.17 -3.24 8.83
C ALA A 151 24.64 -3.45 9.13
N ASN A 152 25.10 -3.15 10.35
CA ASN A 152 26.49 -3.37 10.78
C ASN A 152 26.85 -4.87 10.83
N VAL A 153 25.94 -5.73 11.34
CA VAL A 153 26.16 -7.18 11.36
C VAL A 153 26.30 -7.71 9.93
N PHE A 154 25.43 -7.28 9.00
CA PHE A 154 25.46 -7.78 7.62
C PHE A 154 26.61 -7.20 6.80
N ALA A 155 27.02 -5.97 7.06
CA ALA A 155 28.24 -5.41 6.47
C ALA A 155 29.49 -6.21 6.90
N GLY A 156 29.52 -6.74 8.11
CA GLY A 156 30.58 -7.66 8.58
C GLY A 156 30.63 -9.01 7.85
N LEU A 157 29.61 -9.35 7.07
CA LEU A 157 29.56 -10.57 6.24
C LEU A 157 30.10 -10.35 4.81
N GLU A 158 30.58 -9.13 4.47
CA GLU A 158 31.11 -8.86 3.13
C GLU A 158 32.22 -9.88 2.76
N GLY A 159 32.04 -10.50 1.58
CA GLY A 159 32.94 -11.57 1.10
C GLY A 159 32.72 -12.96 1.71
N GLN A 160 31.78 -13.10 2.62
CA GLN A 160 31.35 -14.40 3.16
C GLN A 160 29.94 -14.75 2.64
N GLN A 161 29.64 -16.03 2.50
CA GLN A 161 28.28 -16.44 2.19
C GLN A 161 27.40 -16.33 3.46
N PRO A 162 26.27 -15.60 3.40
CA PRO A 162 25.33 -15.55 4.50
C PRO A 162 24.82 -16.96 4.84
N SER A 163 24.51 -17.20 6.11
CA SER A 163 23.94 -18.49 6.50
C SER A 163 22.59 -18.73 5.79
N VAL A 164 22.34 -19.98 5.41
CA VAL A 164 21.06 -20.36 4.76
C VAL A 164 19.85 -19.96 5.59
N GLY A 165 19.96 -20.05 6.92
CA GLY A 165 18.88 -19.64 7.82
C GLY A 165 18.59 -18.15 7.77
N LEU A 166 19.61 -17.29 7.65
CA LEU A 166 19.44 -15.85 7.47
C LEU A 166 18.73 -15.53 6.14
N ILE A 167 19.15 -16.19 5.05
CA ILE A 167 18.51 -16.03 3.74
C ILE A 167 17.03 -16.46 3.77
N ILE A 168 16.72 -17.58 4.40
CA ILE A 168 15.33 -18.02 4.60
C ILE A 168 14.55 -16.96 5.39
N GLY A 169 15.12 -16.41 6.46
CA GLY A 169 14.50 -15.33 7.23
C GLY A 169 14.20 -14.10 6.37
N LEU A 170 15.17 -13.66 5.56
CA LEU A 170 15.02 -12.55 4.61
C LEU A 170 13.90 -12.82 3.58
N VAL A 171 13.85 -14.03 3.01
CA VAL A 171 12.80 -14.43 2.07
C VAL A 171 11.42 -14.36 2.72
N PHE A 172 11.25 -14.81 3.96
CA PHE A 172 9.98 -14.70 4.68
C PHE A 172 9.58 -13.25 4.95
N VAL A 173 10.54 -12.37 5.27
CA VAL A 173 10.30 -10.92 5.39
C VAL A 173 9.82 -10.36 4.06
N ILE A 174 10.49 -10.66 2.95
CA ILE A 174 10.11 -10.25 1.60
C ILE A 174 8.70 -10.74 1.25
N CYS A 175 8.36 -11.99 1.54
CA CYS A 175 7.01 -12.55 1.30
C CYS A 175 5.93 -11.76 2.05
N GLY A 176 6.15 -11.45 3.33
CA GLY A 176 5.23 -10.67 4.12
C GLY A 176 5.02 -9.25 3.58
N LEU A 177 6.10 -8.57 3.21
CA LEU A 177 6.04 -7.23 2.62
C LEU A 177 5.43 -7.23 1.21
N ALA A 178 5.75 -8.23 0.37
CA ALA A 178 5.18 -8.42 -0.96
C ALA A 178 3.66 -8.61 -0.91
N PHE A 179 3.13 -9.34 0.08
CA PHE A 179 1.69 -9.44 0.32
C PHE A 179 1.05 -8.07 0.57
N LYS A 180 1.66 -7.21 1.38
CA LYS A 180 1.11 -5.89 1.72
C LYS A 180 1.02 -4.95 0.53
N ILE A 181 1.96 -5.02 -0.41
CA ILE A 181 1.89 -4.25 -1.66
C ILE A 181 1.08 -4.97 -2.76
N SER A 182 0.59 -6.18 -2.51
CA SER A 182 -0.10 -7.04 -3.49
C SER A 182 0.77 -7.46 -4.66
N ALA A 183 2.05 -7.69 -4.45
CA ALA A 183 2.94 -8.19 -5.47
C ALA A 183 2.74 -9.71 -5.72
N VAL A 184 2.94 -10.15 -6.96
CA VAL A 184 2.84 -11.56 -7.34
C VAL A 184 4.01 -12.35 -6.74
N PRO A 185 3.78 -13.55 -6.14
CA PRO A 185 2.55 -14.34 -6.13
C PRO A 185 1.57 -14.02 -4.99
N PHE A 186 1.88 -13.09 -4.11
CA PHE A 186 1.10 -12.79 -2.89
C PHE A 186 -0.08 -11.82 -3.12
N HIS A 187 -0.52 -11.65 -4.36
CA HIS A 187 -1.57 -10.71 -4.79
C HIS A 187 -3.00 -11.26 -4.68
N MET A 188 -3.17 -12.55 -4.43
CA MET A 188 -4.44 -13.29 -4.60
C MET A 188 -5.63 -12.71 -3.82
N TRP A 189 -5.38 -11.99 -2.74
CA TRP A 189 -6.42 -11.36 -1.94
C TRP A 189 -7.01 -10.10 -2.60
N THR A 190 -6.22 -9.37 -3.38
CA THR A 190 -6.51 -8.00 -3.81
C THR A 190 -7.72 -7.89 -4.74
N PRO A 191 -7.87 -8.71 -5.80
CA PRO A 191 -9.03 -8.60 -6.68
C PRO A 191 -10.36 -8.86 -5.97
N ASP A 192 -10.41 -9.86 -5.11
CA ASP A 192 -11.63 -10.25 -4.39
C ASP A 192 -12.00 -9.23 -3.31
N VAL A 193 -11.00 -8.71 -2.60
CA VAL A 193 -11.21 -7.69 -1.56
C VAL A 193 -11.61 -6.35 -2.17
N TYR A 194 -11.01 -5.94 -3.28
CA TYR A 194 -11.38 -4.70 -3.95
C TYR A 194 -12.78 -4.75 -4.53
N GLU A 195 -13.17 -5.88 -5.13
CA GLU A 195 -14.53 -6.05 -5.64
C GLU A 195 -15.56 -6.13 -4.51
N GLY A 196 -15.27 -6.89 -3.45
CA GLY A 196 -16.23 -7.17 -2.37
C GLY A 196 -16.42 -6.03 -1.38
N ALA A 197 -15.37 -5.27 -1.08
CA ALA A 197 -15.46 -4.13 -0.18
C ALA A 197 -16.31 -2.98 -0.80
N PRO A 198 -16.94 -2.14 0.02
CA PRO A 198 -17.58 -0.91 -0.48
C PRO A 198 -16.59 -0.04 -1.27
N THR A 199 -17.05 0.60 -2.36
CA THR A 199 -16.16 1.38 -3.25
C THR A 199 -15.31 2.45 -2.52
N PRO A 200 -15.84 3.20 -1.52
CA PRO A 200 -15.01 4.12 -0.73
C PRO A 200 -13.86 3.43 0.04
N VAL A 201 -14.09 2.20 0.46
CA VAL A 201 -13.08 1.37 1.15
C VAL A 201 -12.01 0.92 0.16
N THR A 202 -12.43 0.50 -1.04
CA THR A 202 -11.50 0.14 -2.12
C THR A 202 -10.61 1.32 -2.52
N ALA A 203 -11.17 2.53 -2.56
CA ALA A 203 -10.41 3.76 -2.80
C ALA A 203 -9.31 3.98 -1.75
N LEU A 204 -9.61 3.77 -0.46
CA LEU A 204 -8.61 3.83 0.61
C LEU A 204 -7.51 2.78 0.40
N PHE A 205 -7.88 1.51 0.13
CA PHE A 205 -6.93 0.41 -0.03
C PHE A 205 -5.98 0.60 -1.20
N ALA A 206 -6.44 1.27 -2.26
CA ALA A 206 -5.64 1.55 -3.44
C ALA A 206 -4.58 2.64 -3.22
N VAL A 207 -4.69 3.46 -2.17
CA VAL A 207 -3.85 4.67 -2.02
C VAL A 207 -2.94 4.57 -0.80
N ALA A 208 -3.41 4.97 0.39
CA ALA A 208 -2.57 5.16 1.56
C ALA A 208 -1.83 3.89 2.02
N PRO A 209 -2.47 2.71 2.10
CA PRO A 209 -1.79 1.48 2.51
C PRO A 209 -0.69 1.03 1.54
N LYS A 210 -0.85 1.31 0.24
CA LYS A 210 0.16 0.97 -0.77
C LYS A 210 1.41 1.85 -0.63
N VAL A 211 1.20 3.15 -0.43
CA VAL A 211 2.29 4.10 -0.18
C VAL A 211 3.08 3.67 1.07
N ALA A 212 2.39 3.39 2.17
CA ALA A 212 3.02 2.99 3.43
C ALA A 212 3.80 1.67 3.30
N ALA A 213 3.17 0.66 2.67
CA ALA A 213 3.79 -0.65 2.53
C ALA A 213 5.00 -0.63 1.59
N LEU A 214 4.95 0.14 0.48
CA LEU A 214 6.09 0.25 -0.42
C LEU A 214 7.23 1.07 0.21
N ALA A 215 6.93 2.17 0.91
CA ALA A 215 7.92 2.93 1.66
C ALA A 215 8.62 2.08 2.72
N LEU A 216 7.84 1.26 3.45
CA LEU A 216 8.40 0.29 4.38
C LEU A 216 9.29 -0.74 3.69
N PHE A 217 8.88 -1.27 2.54
CA PHE A 217 9.63 -2.26 1.79
C PHE A 217 10.98 -1.72 1.31
N LEU A 218 10.98 -0.48 0.79
CA LEU A 218 12.21 0.25 0.45
C LEU A 218 13.14 0.33 1.65
N ARG A 219 12.62 0.81 2.78
CA ARG A 219 13.39 1.03 3.99
C ARG A 219 14.01 -0.26 4.51
N VAL A 220 13.22 -1.33 4.62
CA VAL A 220 13.69 -2.64 5.11
C VAL A 220 14.79 -3.22 4.23
N LEU A 221 14.65 -3.18 2.90
CA LEU A 221 15.67 -3.79 2.03
C LEU A 221 16.94 -2.95 1.87
N LEU A 222 16.82 -1.62 1.92
CA LEU A 222 17.96 -0.75 1.66
C LEU A 222 18.74 -0.35 2.94
N GLU A 223 18.07 -0.30 4.11
CA GLU A 223 18.74 0.02 5.36
C GLU A 223 19.35 -1.25 6.00
N PRO A 224 18.59 -2.13 6.69
CA PRO A 224 19.21 -3.29 7.36
C PRO A 224 19.77 -4.34 6.39
N PHE A 225 19.14 -4.56 5.22
CA PHE A 225 19.59 -5.58 4.27
C PHE A 225 20.35 -5.01 3.07
N GLY A 226 20.83 -3.78 3.15
CA GLY A 226 21.57 -3.11 2.07
C GLY A 226 22.87 -3.82 1.68
N ALA A 227 23.59 -4.44 2.62
CA ALA A 227 24.76 -5.24 2.33
C ALA A 227 24.45 -6.59 1.64
N LEU A 228 23.18 -7.05 1.68
CA LEU A 228 22.73 -8.32 1.10
C LEU A 228 21.98 -8.13 -0.24
N VAL A 229 22.27 -7.07 -1.00
CA VAL A 229 21.62 -6.77 -2.29
C VAL A 229 21.68 -7.97 -3.24
N GLY A 230 22.83 -8.66 -3.31
CA GLY A 230 23.03 -9.83 -4.18
C GLY A 230 22.02 -10.97 -3.93
N GLU A 231 21.52 -11.08 -2.68
CA GLU A 231 20.63 -12.16 -2.26
C GLU A 231 19.15 -11.85 -2.58
N TRP A 232 18.74 -10.59 -2.44
CA TRP A 232 17.33 -10.23 -2.61
C TRP A 232 16.98 -9.58 -3.95
N GLN A 233 17.93 -8.99 -4.65
CA GLN A 233 17.69 -8.22 -5.88
C GLN A 233 17.00 -9.05 -6.97
N GLN A 234 17.46 -10.30 -7.18
CA GLN A 234 16.88 -11.19 -8.19
C GLN A 234 15.43 -11.59 -7.83
N ILE A 235 15.16 -11.77 -6.55
CA ILE A 235 13.81 -12.09 -6.05
C ILE A 235 12.87 -10.91 -6.35
N ILE A 236 13.30 -9.68 -6.04
CA ILE A 236 12.51 -8.47 -6.30
C ILE A 236 12.31 -8.26 -7.80
N ALA A 237 13.33 -8.47 -8.62
CA ALA A 237 13.21 -8.39 -10.08
C ALA A 237 12.18 -9.40 -10.62
N LEU A 238 12.21 -10.65 -10.16
CA LEU A 238 11.23 -11.66 -10.54
C LEU A 238 9.81 -11.28 -10.14
N ILE A 239 9.61 -10.85 -8.89
CA ILE A 239 8.33 -10.38 -8.35
C ILE A 239 7.82 -9.18 -9.16
N ALA A 240 8.69 -8.25 -9.53
CA ALA A 240 8.34 -7.08 -10.35
C ALA A 240 7.81 -7.50 -11.73
N VAL A 241 8.56 -8.32 -12.46
CA VAL A 241 8.18 -8.82 -13.81
C VAL A 241 6.86 -9.58 -13.74
N LEU A 242 6.71 -10.49 -12.78
CA LEU A 242 5.47 -11.27 -12.64
C LEU A 242 4.28 -10.37 -12.28
N SER A 243 4.47 -9.36 -11.44
CA SER A 243 3.41 -8.41 -11.07
C SER A 243 2.96 -7.56 -12.25
N MET A 244 3.89 -7.06 -13.06
CA MET A 244 3.58 -6.33 -14.29
C MET A 244 2.83 -7.22 -15.28
N ALA A 245 3.32 -8.44 -15.54
CA ALA A 245 2.73 -9.35 -16.52
C ALA A 245 1.31 -9.80 -16.10
N ILE A 246 1.15 -10.30 -14.88
CA ILE A 246 -0.15 -10.79 -14.39
C ILE A 246 -1.12 -9.63 -14.21
N GLY A 247 -0.66 -8.48 -13.69
CA GLY A 247 -1.48 -7.29 -13.55
C GLY A 247 -2.05 -6.83 -14.89
N ALA A 248 -1.23 -6.75 -15.93
CA ALA A 248 -1.66 -6.32 -17.25
C ALA A 248 -2.59 -7.36 -17.93
N ILE A 249 -2.20 -8.63 -17.98
CA ILE A 249 -2.96 -9.68 -18.67
C ILE A 249 -4.31 -9.91 -18.02
N ALA A 250 -4.35 -9.99 -16.67
CA ALA A 250 -5.58 -10.23 -15.96
C ALA A 250 -6.53 -9.01 -15.98
N ALA A 251 -6.02 -7.78 -16.11
CA ALA A 251 -6.85 -6.59 -16.25
C ALA A 251 -7.71 -6.60 -17.52
N ILE A 252 -7.19 -7.17 -18.65
CA ILE A 252 -7.86 -7.15 -19.95
C ILE A 252 -9.22 -7.87 -19.92
N VAL A 253 -9.34 -8.93 -19.14
CA VAL A 253 -10.55 -9.76 -19.09
C VAL A 253 -11.56 -9.34 -18.01
N GLN A 254 -11.29 -8.24 -17.31
CA GLN A 254 -12.19 -7.80 -16.23
C GLN A 254 -13.45 -7.12 -16.78
N THR A 255 -14.55 -7.37 -16.11
CA THR A 255 -15.86 -6.73 -16.38
C THR A 255 -16.31 -5.80 -15.26
N ASN A 256 -15.72 -5.94 -14.07
CA ASN A 256 -15.95 -5.10 -12.90
C ASN A 256 -14.84 -4.06 -12.77
N ILE A 257 -15.20 -2.77 -12.62
CA ILE A 257 -14.22 -1.68 -12.57
C ILE A 257 -13.32 -1.72 -11.32
N LYS A 258 -13.85 -2.15 -10.17
CA LYS A 258 -13.04 -2.29 -8.95
C LYS A 258 -12.00 -3.40 -9.09
N ARG A 259 -12.38 -4.49 -9.74
CA ARG A 259 -11.47 -5.60 -10.02
C ARG A 259 -10.41 -5.23 -11.06
N LEU A 260 -10.80 -4.44 -12.06
CA LEU A 260 -9.85 -3.82 -12.99
C LEU A 260 -8.82 -2.97 -12.25
N MET A 261 -9.27 -2.11 -11.32
CA MET A 261 -8.39 -1.27 -10.50
C MET A 261 -7.49 -2.09 -9.57
N ALA A 262 -7.95 -3.26 -9.10
CA ALA A 262 -7.12 -4.18 -8.33
C ALA A 262 -5.93 -4.71 -9.15
N TYR A 263 -6.18 -5.19 -10.37
CA TYR A 263 -5.11 -5.67 -11.25
C TYR A 263 -4.20 -4.54 -11.75
N SER A 264 -4.75 -3.36 -12.02
CA SER A 264 -3.97 -2.15 -12.27
C SER A 264 -3.03 -1.87 -11.09
N SER A 265 -3.52 -1.91 -9.85
CA SER A 265 -2.70 -1.72 -8.65
C SER A 265 -1.57 -2.75 -8.53
N ILE A 266 -1.82 -4.03 -8.87
CA ILE A 266 -0.79 -5.09 -8.88
C ILE A 266 0.30 -4.76 -9.91
N GLY A 267 -0.08 -4.35 -11.11
CA GLY A 267 0.87 -3.95 -12.17
C GLY A 267 1.71 -2.73 -11.77
N HIS A 268 1.06 -1.70 -11.19
CA HIS A 268 1.75 -0.49 -10.71
C HIS A 268 2.76 -0.78 -9.60
N MET A 269 2.45 -1.69 -8.68
CA MET A 269 3.43 -2.12 -7.68
C MET A 269 4.61 -2.86 -8.33
N GLY A 270 4.37 -3.60 -9.42
CA GLY A 270 5.41 -4.19 -10.24
C GLY A 270 6.36 -3.12 -10.83
N TYR A 271 5.85 -2.04 -11.41
CA TYR A 271 6.67 -0.92 -11.90
C TYR A 271 7.50 -0.27 -10.77
N ALA A 272 6.90 -0.03 -9.62
CA ALA A 272 7.61 0.52 -8.48
C ALA A 272 8.73 -0.41 -7.98
N LEU A 273 8.52 -1.73 -7.99
CA LEU A 273 9.54 -2.71 -7.62
C LEU A 273 10.73 -2.76 -8.58
N VAL A 274 10.60 -2.32 -9.83
CA VAL A 274 11.75 -2.14 -10.75
C VAL A 274 12.74 -1.13 -10.18
N GLY A 275 12.23 -0.02 -9.62
CA GLY A 275 13.07 0.98 -8.96
C GLY A 275 13.76 0.42 -7.70
N LEU A 276 13.09 -0.44 -6.92
CA LEU A 276 13.69 -1.12 -5.77
C LEU A 276 14.76 -2.13 -6.21
N ALA A 277 14.50 -2.89 -7.28
CA ALA A 277 15.47 -3.84 -7.84
C ALA A 277 16.74 -3.15 -8.38
N ALA A 278 16.67 -1.86 -8.74
CA ALA A 278 17.85 -1.09 -9.12
C ALA A 278 18.83 -0.84 -7.96
N ALA A 279 18.34 -0.89 -6.71
CA ALA A 279 19.12 -0.79 -5.47
C ALA A 279 20.08 0.44 -5.44
N ASN A 280 19.64 1.58 -5.97
CA ASN A 280 20.41 2.81 -6.03
C ASN A 280 19.54 4.04 -5.75
N GLU A 281 20.19 5.20 -5.52
CA GLU A 281 19.51 6.47 -5.21
C GLU A 281 18.52 6.92 -6.30
N ALA A 282 18.86 6.70 -7.57
CA ALA A 282 17.99 7.05 -8.70
C ALA A 282 16.70 6.20 -8.66
N GLY A 283 16.81 4.91 -8.34
CA GLY A 283 15.66 4.01 -8.15
C GLY A 283 14.76 4.48 -7.01
N VAL A 284 15.33 4.82 -5.86
CA VAL A 284 14.59 5.34 -4.70
C VAL A 284 13.86 6.64 -5.05
N SER A 285 14.57 7.60 -5.65
CA SER A 285 13.99 8.87 -6.09
C SER A 285 12.85 8.65 -7.09
N GLY A 286 13.04 7.76 -8.06
CA GLY A 286 12.01 7.38 -9.02
C GLY A 286 10.76 6.80 -8.36
N ILE A 287 10.92 5.93 -7.36
CA ILE A 287 9.79 5.35 -6.61
C ILE A 287 9.03 6.43 -5.83
N LEU A 288 9.71 7.38 -5.19
CA LEU A 288 9.05 8.44 -4.44
C LEU A 288 8.20 9.34 -5.34
N VAL A 289 8.73 9.74 -6.50
CA VAL A 289 7.96 10.47 -7.51
C VAL A 289 6.79 9.63 -8.01
N TYR A 290 7.03 8.36 -8.30
CA TYR A 290 6.00 7.43 -8.75
C TYR A 290 4.86 7.28 -7.74
N LEU A 291 5.16 7.15 -6.44
CA LEU A 291 4.17 7.07 -5.38
C LEU A 291 3.29 8.32 -5.29
N ALA A 292 3.88 9.50 -5.46
CA ALA A 292 3.12 10.75 -5.50
C ALA A 292 2.15 10.77 -6.69
N LEU A 293 2.63 10.46 -7.89
CA LEU A 293 1.78 10.38 -9.08
C LEU A 293 0.70 9.30 -8.94
N TYR A 294 1.08 8.12 -8.43
CA TYR A 294 0.17 7.00 -8.19
C TYR A 294 -0.99 7.37 -7.26
N LEU A 295 -0.70 8.15 -6.21
CA LEU A 295 -1.72 8.67 -5.30
C LEU A 295 -2.76 9.52 -6.05
N PHE A 296 -2.31 10.51 -6.82
CA PHE A 296 -3.22 11.40 -7.55
C PHE A 296 -4.04 10.66 -8.62
N MET A 297 -3.41 9.75 -9.39
CA MET A 297 -4.11 8.94 -10.38
C MET A 297 -5.22 8.11 -9.76
N ASN A 298 -4.93 7.41 -8.66
CA ASN A 298 -5.92 6.56 -8.01
C ASN A 298 -7.03 7.36 -7.33
N VAL A 299 -6.69 8.42 -6.59
CA VAL A 299 -7.68 9.30 -5.96
C VAL A 299 -8.62 9.88 -7.02
N GLY A 300 -8.08 10.40 -8.14
CA GLY A 300 -8.87 10.95 -9.22
C GLY A 300 -9.79 9.92 -9.88
N THR A 301 -9.26 8.73 -10.17
CA THR A 301 -10.05 7.63 -10.74
C THR A 301 -11.19 7.20 -9.82
N PHE A 302 -10.89 6.96 -8.54
CA PHE A 302 -11.93 6.57 -7.58
C PHE A 302 -12.92 7.69 -7.29
N ALA A 303 -12.52 8.96 -7.32
CA ALA A 303 -13.45 10.09 -7.23
C ALA A 303 -14.46 10.08 -8.39
N CYS A 304 -13.99 9.80 -9.62
CA CYS A 304 -14.88 9.61 -10.76
C CYS A 304 -15.81 8.41 -10.58
N ILE A 305 -15.27 7.24 -10.19
CA ILE A 305 -16.08 6.01 -9.97
C ILE A 305 -17.15 6.24 -8.92
N LEU A 306 -16.82 6.87 -7.80
CA LEU A 306 -17.74 7.15 -6.70
C LEU A 306 -18.84 8.15 -7.09
N SER A 307 -18.55 9.04 -8.04
CA SER A 307 -19.52 10.03 -8.54
C SER A 307 -20.51 9.45 -9.55
N MET A 308 -20.20 8.26 -10.12
CA MET A 308 -21.06 7.66 -11.14
C MET A 308 -22.16 6.81 -10.53
N ARG A 309 -23.40 7.13 -10.90
CA ARG A 309 -24.57 6.33 -10.55
C ARG A 309 -25.47 6.13 -11.77
N ARG A 310 -26.02 4.92 -11.88
CA ARG A 310 -27.02 4.58 -12.89
C ARG A 310 -28.29 4.11 -12.19
N GLN A 311 -29.40 4.80 -12.39
CA GLN A 311 -30.68 4.51 -11.73
C GLN A 311 -30.57 4.43 -10.18
N GLY A 312 -29.78 5.34 -9.58
CA GLY A 312 -29.55 5.40 -8.13
C GLY A 312 -28.56 4.37 -7.57
N ARG A 313 -28.06 3.42 -8.38
CA ARG A 313 -27.09 2.41 -7.98
C ARG A 313 -25.66 2.82 -8.38
N PRO A 314 -24.63 2.51 -7.57
CA PRO A 314 -23.25 2.71 -7.95
C PRO A 314 -22.90 1.95 -9.25
N VAL A 315 -22.10 2.56 -10.11
CA VAL A 315 -21.60 1.92 -11.33
C VAL A 315 -20.42 1.04 -10.97
N GLU A 316 -20.54 -0.26 -11.19
CA GLU A 316 -19.47 -1.24 -10.97
C GLU A 316 -19.10 -2.01 -12.25
N GLY A 317 -20.01 -2.08 -13.23
CA GLY A 317 -19.77 -2.74 -14.52
C GLY A 317 -19.03 -1.81 -15.50
N ILE A 318 -17.98 -2.31 -16.16
CA ILE A 318 -17.28 -1.53 -17.19
C ILE A 318 -18.22 -1.21 -18.37
N HIS A 319 -19.11 -2.14 -18.72
CA HIS A 319 -20.12 -1.94 -19.76
C HIS A 319 -21.12 -0.82 -19.44
N ASP A 320 -21.32 -0.51 -18.15
CA ASP A 320 -22.21 0.59 -17.75
C ASP A 320 -21.65 1.97 -18.12
N LEU A 321 -20.37 2.07 -18.46
CA LEU A 321 -19.72 3.30 -18.94
C LEU A 321 -20.04 3.61 -20.41
N ALA A 322 -20.66 2.67 -21.13
CA ALA A 322 -20.97 2.84 -22.54
C ALA A 322 -21.92 4.05 -22.73
N GLY A 323 -21.52 4.97 -23.59
CA GLY A 323 -22.27 6.20 -23.87
C GLY A 323 -22.06 7.35 -22.87
N LEU A 324 -21.19 7.20 -21.87
CA LEU A 324 -20.90 8.24 -20.88
C LEU A 324 -20.47 9.56 -21.53
N SER A 325 -19.74 9.52 -22.64
CA SER A 325 -19.32 10.72 -23.37
C SER A 325 -20.49 11.53 -23.96
N LYS A 326 -21.64 10.88 -24.23
CA LYS A 326 -22.85 11.55 -24.73
C LYS A 326 -23.67 12.17 -23.61
N THR A 327 -23.70 11.53 -22.43
CA THR A 327 -24.53 11.96 -21.30
C THR A 327 -23.79 12.90 -20.34
N HIS A 328 -22.51 12.60 -20.07
CA HIS A 328 -21.66 13.34 -19.12
C HIS A 328 -20.24 13.51 -19.71
N PRO A 329 -20.04 14.39 -20.73
CA PRO A 329 -18.77 14.50 -21.44
C PRO A 329 -17.59 14.89 -20.55
N GLY A 330 -17.80 15.77 -19.57
CA GLY A 330 -16.75 16.15 -18.60
C GLY A 330 -16.26 14.97 -17.74
N MET A 331 -17.18 14.13 -17.26
CA MET A 331 -16.82 12.93 -16.50
C MET A 331 -16.08 11.91 -17.39
N ALA A 332 -16.53 11.73 -18.63
CA ALA A 332 -15.88 10.85 -19.60
C ALA A 332 -14.44 11.32 -19.90
N ALA A 333 -14.23 12.63 -20.06
CA ALA A 333 -12.91 13.22 -20.27
C ALA A 333 -11.99 13.01 -19.04
N MET A 334 -12.48 13.22 -17.82
CA MET A 334 -11.69 12.99 -16.60
C MET A 334 -11.27 11.52 -16.46
N ILE A 335 -12.20 10.57 -16.65
CA ILE A 335 -11.87 9.15 -16.59
C ILE A 335 -10.84 8.78 -17.68
N MET A 336 -11.00 9.30 -18.89
CA MET A 336 -10.06 9.07 -19.99
C MET A 336 -8.65 9.56 -19.61
N ILE A 337 -8.52 10.77 -19.05
CA ILE A 337 -7.24 11.32 -18.61
C ILE A 337 -6.59 10.42 -17.56
N PHE A 338 -7.34 10.02 -16.52
CA PHE A 338 -6.79 9.17 -15.47
C PHE A 338 -6.45 7.76 -15.97
N MET A 339 -7.24 7.17 -16.88
CA MET A 339 -6.93 5.87 -17.47
C MET A 339 -5.69 5.92 -18.36
N PHE A 340 -5.49 7.00 -19.13
CA PHE A 340 -4.27 7.20 -19.92
C PHE A 340 -3.05 7.45 -19.03
N SER A 341 -3.21 8.20 -17.94
CA SER A 341 -2.16 8.37 -16.95
C SER A 341 -1.74 7.02 -16.33
N MET A 342 -2.71 6.18 -15.96
CA MET A 342 -2.43 4.82 -15.45
C MET A 342 -1.82 3.90 -16.50
N ALA A 343 -2.11 4.11 -17.78
CA ALA A 343 -1.48 3.35 -18.87
C ALA A 343 -0.05 3.81 -19.18
N GLY A 344 0.42 4.88 -18.52
CA GLY A 344 1.78 5.41 -18.74
C GLY A 344 1.93 6.19 -20.04
N ILE A 345 0.85 6.82 -20.54
CA ILE A 345 0.88 7.60 -21.79
C ILE A 345 1.35 9.03 -21.50
N PRO A 346 2.52 9.48 -22.01
CA PRO A 346 2.97 10.86 -21.89
C PRO A 346 1.99 11.85 -22.55
N PRO A 347 1.83 13.10 -22.06
CA PRO A 347 2.50 13.70 -20.89
C PRO A 347 1.77 13.45 -19.55
N LEU A 348 0.87 12.50 -19.50
CA LEU A 348 -0.03 12.26 -18.35
C LEU A 348 0.53 11.21 -17.36
N ALA A 349 1.66 10.60 -17.71
CA ALA A 349 2.33 9.58 -16.91
C ALA A 349 3.40 10.17 -16.00
#